data_eddb84149d523dae597179f54879ab2f
#
_entry.id   eddb84149d523dae597179f54879ab2f
#
_cell.length_a   1.000
_cell.length_b   1.000
_cell.length_c   1.000
_cell.angle_alpha   90.00
_cell.angle_beta   90.00
_cell.angle_gamma   90.00
#
_symmetry.space_group_name_H-M   'P 1'
#
loop_
_entity.id
_entity.type
_entity.pdbx_description
1 polymer ?
#
loop_
_entity_poly.entity_id
_entity_poly.type
_entity_poly.pdbx_seq_one_letter_code
_entity_poly.pdbx_strand_id
1 'polypeptide(L)'
;MKKKKILVISDHPLSPSGVGTQTKYMIEALIKTGRYSFLCLGGAIKHHDYTPQKVDPWGDDWVVYPVDGYGNHDVIRSLLYNEKPDLLWFMTDPRFYGWLWEIENEVRANIPMVYYHVWDNFPVPYFNSIYYNSNDEVVCISKVTHEIVQKAAPEVSSCYLPHAVNSSIFHPASNSEERQRVKENREMLLGNPEEKHYNPNKKIFFWNNRNARRKQSGTLIWWFKEWLDKVGHDKAMLLMHTDARDQHGQDLPHIIEHIGVHEGQVKLSTTKMPPEDLAGIYRAVDYTINISDAEGFGLATLESLSCGKPIIVNMTGGLQEQVTDGKKWFGWGIQPSSRTVIGSLQVPYIYEDRIGQGDFEKTMTKALKLSKTKYQEMSKAGMEHVLTNYNFEDYENNWVQTIDRVIETNGSWETRKGHEKWHLMEVA
;
A
#
# COMPACT_ATOMS: atom_id res chain seq x y z
N MET A 1 21.17 -7.53 -27.20
CA MET A 1 20.41 -6.28 -27.44
C MET A 1 20.77 -5.28 -26.36
N LYS A 2 20.77 -3.99 -26.66
CA LYS A 2 20.92 -2.93 -25.64
C LYS A 2 19.72 -2.99 -24.69
N LYS A 3 19.96 -2.95 -23.38
CA LYS A 3 18.87 -2.92 -22.39
C LYS A 3 18.09 -1.60 -22.51
N LYS A 4 16.78 -1.69 -22.26
CA LYS A 4 15.93 -0.51 -22.13
C LYS A 4 16.12 0.11 -20.76
N LYS A 5 16.38 1.41 -20.72
CA LYS A 5 16.65 2.15 -19.49
C LYS A 5 15.38 2.81 -18.98
N ILE A 6 14.96 2.51 -17.77
CA ILE A 6 13.78 3.10 -17.14
C ILE A 6 14.21 4.10 -16.07
N LEU A 7 13.74 5.33 -16.19
CA LEU A 7 13.84 6.35 -15.15
C LEU A 7 12.68 6.15 -14.18
N VAL A 8 12.97 5.99 -12.88
CA VAL A 8 11.98 5.74 -11.83
C VAL A 8 11.97 6.91 -10.84
N ILE A 9 10.79 7.47 -10.58
CA ILE A 9 10.58 8.50 -9.55
C ILE A 9 9.57 7.97 -8.53
N SER A 10 10.02 7.70 -7.31
CA SER A 10 9.19 7.10 -6.27
C SER A 10 9.82 7.30 -4.89
N ASP A 11 9.18 6.76 -3.85
CA ASP A 11 9.89 6.49 -2.59
C ASP A 11 11.13 5.66 -2.90
N HIS A 12 12.17 5.85 -2.10
CA HIS A 12 13.40 5.06 -2.26
C HIS A 12 13.05 3.56 -2.29
N PRO A 13 13.42 2.81 -3.36
CA PRO A 13 12.94 1.44 -3.56
C PRO A 13 13.40 0.44 -2.50
N LEU A 14 14.41 0.79 -1.71
CA LEU A 14 14.87 -0.01 -0.57
C LEU A 14 14.34 0.53 0.77
N SER A 15 13.46 1.54 0.76
CA SER A 15 12.81 2.02 1.98
C SER A 15 11.69 1.07 2.41
N PRO A 16 11.41 0.96 3.72
CA PRO A 16 10.35 0.10 4.25
C PRO A 16 8.97 0.76 4.16
N SER A 17 8.68 1.49 3.08
CA SER A 17 7.35 2.04 2.80
C SER A 17 6.60 1.12 1.82
N GLY A 18 5.27 1.17 1.83
CA GLY A 18 4.46 0.44 0.86
C GLY A 18 4.79 0.83 -0.59
N VAL A 19 4.98 2.13 -0.84
CA VAL A 19 5.36 2.66 -2.15
C VAL A 19 6.75 2.17 -2.56
N GLY A 20 7.75 2.26 -1.67
CA GLY A 20 9.10 1.75 -1.91
C GLY A 20 9.11 0.24 -2.20
N THR A 21 8.38 -0.55 -1.42
CA THR A 21 8.27 -2.00 -1.61
C THR A 21 7.66 -2.36 -2.96
N GLN A 22 6.56 -1.72 -3.37
CA GLN A 22 5.93 -1.99 -4.67
C GLN A 22 6.80 -1.52 -5.83
N THR A 23 7.52 -0.41 -5.67
CA THR A 23 8.52 0.05 -6.63
C THR A 23 9.64 -0.98 -6.79
N LYS A 24 10.15 -1.50 -5.69
CA LYS A 24 11.16 -2.58 -5.69
C LYS A 24 10.66 -3.81 -6.45
N TYR A 25 9.44 -4.27 -6.17
CA TYR A 25 8.89 -5.46 -6.83
C TYR A 25 8.72 -5.26 -8.34
N MET A 26 8.29 -4.09 -8.79
CA MET A 26 8.22 -3.76 -10.22
C MET A 26 9.61 -3.79 -10.86
N ILE A 27 10.61 -3.19 -10.21
CA ILE A 27 11.99 -3.18 -10.72
C ILE A 27 12.53 -4.63 -10.80
N GLU A 28 12.36 -5.42 -9.74
CA GLU A 28 12.82 -6.81 -9.69
C GLU A 28 12.15 -7.68 -10.76
N ALA A 29 10.87 -7.48 -11.03
CA ALA A 29 10.16 -8.18 -12.10
C ALA A 29 10.77 -7.92 -13.48
N LEU A 30 11.06 -6.66 -13.79
CA LEU A 30 11.61 -6.29 -15.09
C LEU A 30 13.10 -6.61 -15.22
N ILE A 31 13.91 -6.35 -14.20
CA ILE A 31 15.37 -6.53 -14.28
C ILE A 31 15.76 -8.01 -14.44
N LYS A 32 15.00 -8.93 -13.80
CA LYS A 32 15.15 -10.39 -13.94
C LYS A 32 15.03 -10.85 -15.41
N THR A 33 14.33 -10.12 -16.26
CA THR A 33 14.23 -10.44 -17.70
C THR A 33 15.53 -10.22 -18.47
N GLY A 34 16.51 -9.51 -17.89
CA GLY A 34 17.76 -9.13 -18.55
C GLY A 34 17.60 -8.05 -19.64
N ARG A 35 16.38 -7.54 -19.86
CA ARG A 35 16.08 -6.57 -20.93
C ARG A 35 16.06 -5.12 -20.47
N TYR A 36 16.03 -4.88 -19.16
CA TYR A 36 15.85 -3.56 -18.56
C TYR A 36 16.98 -3.19 -17.60
N SER A 37 17.25 -1.89 -17.49
CA SER A 37 18.09 -1.28 -16.46
C SER A 37 17.37 -0.06 -15.87
N PHE A 38 17.73 0.34 -14.66
CA PHE A 38 16.99 1.31 -13.86
C PHE A 38 17.87 2.44 -13.32
N LEU A 39 17.40 3.66 -13.50
CA LEU A 39 17.87 4.85 -12.79
C LEU A 39 16.74 5.29 -11.87
N CYS A 40 16.90 5.17 -10.55
CA CYS A 40 15.87 5.50 -9.60
C CYS A 40 16.20 6.81 -8.88
N LEU A 41 15.27 7.75 -8.82
CA LEU A 41 15.32 8.84 -7.87
C LEU A 41 14.76 8.36 -6.55
N GLY A 42 15.62 8.16 -5.56
CA GLY A 42 15.26 7.61 -4.24
C GLY A 42 14.67 8.67 -3.33
N GLY A 43 13.40 8.99 -3.52
CA GLY A 43 12.70 10.04 -2.79
C GLY A 43 12.15 9.63 -1.41
N ALA A 44 11.44 10.58 -0.78
CA ALA A 44 10.68 10.44 0.46
C ALA A 44 11.47 10.10 1.74
N ILE A 45 12.78 10.05 1.68
CA ILE A 45 13.67 9.88 2.83
C ILE A 45 14.74 10.96 2.87
N LYS A 46 15.33 11.19 4.03
CA LYS A 46 16.51 12.05 4.18
C LYS A 46 17.76 11.22 3.90
N HIS A 47 18.68 11.77 3.12
CA HIS A 47 19.95 11.15 2.80
C HIS A 47 21.08 11.81 3.59
N HIS A 48 22.08 11.01 4.00
CA HIS A 48 23.34 11.49 4.56
C HIS A 48 24.41 11.63 3.48
N ASP A 49 24.28 10.84 2.40
CA ASP A 49 25.17 10.83 1.25
C ASP A 49 24.32 10.87 -0.03
N TYR A 50 24.68 11.78 -0.94
CA TYR A 50 24.00 11.96 -2.23
C TYR A 50 24.76 11.30 -3.38
N THR A 51 25.76 10.46 -3.07
CA THR A 51 26.45 9.66 -4.08
C THR A 51 25.51 8.59 -4.64
N PRO A 52 25.41 8.43 -5.97
CA PRO A 52 24.62 7.37 -6.57
C PRO A 52 25.02 5.99 -6.08
N GLN A 53 24.05 5.15 -5.72
CA GLN A 53 24.25 3.84 -5.12
C GLN A 53 23.84 2.75 -6.10
N LYS A 54 24.73 1.79 -6.33
CA LYS A 54 24.42 0.56 -7.08
C LYS A 54 23.76 -0.45 -6.14
N VAL A 55 22.73 -1.12 -6.62
CA VAL A 55 21.99 -2.13 -5.84
C VAL A 55 22.48 -3.53 -6.17
N ASP A 56 23.00 -4.23 -5.17
CA ASP A 56 23.40 -5.62 -5.31
C ASP A 56 22.19 -6.55 -5.52
N PRO A 57 22.32 -7.62 -6.34
CA PRO A 57 23.48 -8.01 -7.16
C PRO A 57 23.52 -7.36 -8.57
N TRP A 58 22.72 -6.33 -8.82
CA TRP A 58 22.45 -5.81 -10.15
C TRP A 58 23.48 -4.78 -10.67
N GLY A 59 24.29 -4.20 -9.77
CA GLY A 59 25.35 -3.26 -10.14
C GLY A 59 24.85 -2.07 -10.98
N ASP A 60 25.40 -1.90 -12.16
CA ASP A 60 25.06 -0.77 -13.07
C ASP A 60 23.65 -0.90 -13.69
N ASP A 61 23.02 -2.05 -13.60
CA ASP A 61 21.65 -2.23 -14.08
C ASP A 61 20.58 -1.66 -13.13
N TRP A 62 20.96 -1.36 -11.89
CA TRP A 62 20.06 -0.71 -10.93
C TRP A 62 20.84 0.29 -10.07
N VAL A 63 20.68 1.56 -10.40
CA VAL A 63 21.33 2.67 -9.71
C VAL A 63 20.28 3.57 -9.07
N VAL A 64 20.47 3.91 -7.79
CA VAL A 64 19.62 4.84 -7.05
C VAL A 64 20.38 6.15 -6.83
N TYR A 65 19.78 7.24 -7.26
CA TYR A 65 20.23 8.60 -7.02
C TYR A 65 19.48 9.16 -5.81
N PRO A 66 20.15 9.40 -4.69
CA PRO A 66 19.55 10.08 -3.55
C PRO A 66 19.09 11.48 -3.94
N VAL A 67 17.84 11.81 -3.66
CA VAL A 67 17.29 13.14 -3.94
C VAL A 67 16.41 13.62 -2.79
N ASP A 68 16.33 14.93 -2.59
CA ASP A 68 15.35 15.52 -1.69
C ASP A 68 13.96 15.51 -2.34
N GLY A 69 12.95 15.19 -1.53
CA GLY A 69 11.58 15.04 -2.02
C GLY A 69 11.47 13.95 -3.08
N TYR A 70 11.16 14.32 -4.32
CA TYR A 70 11.07 13.44 -5.48
C TYR A 70 11.89 13.94 -6.68
N GLY A 71 12.78 14.91 -6.47
CA GLY A 71 13.55 15.57 -7.49
C GLY A 71 12.92 16.91 -7.92
N ASN A 72 13.40 17.44 -9.04
CA ASN A 72 12.95 18.71 -9.63
C ASN A 72 13.18 18.74 -11.16
N HIS A 73 12.74 19.82 -11.82
CA HIS A 73 12.88 20.00 -13.27
C HIS A 73 14.30 19.80 -13.79
N ASP A 74 15.30 20.41 -13.12
CA ASP A 74 16.69 20.40 -13.60
C ASP A 74 17.30 19.00 -13.53
N VAL A 75 16.97 18.25 -12.46
CA VAL A 75 17.39 16.85 -12.35
C VAL A 75 16.81 16.01 -13.48
N ILE A 76 15.51 16.16 -13.79
CA ILE A 76 14.88 15.42 -14.88
C ILE A 76 15.48 15.80 -16.23
N ARG A 77 15.62 17.08 -16.53
CA ARG A 77 16.24 17.55 -17.78
C ARG A 77 17.67 17.04 -17.95
N SER A 78 18.45 17.06 -16.86
CA SER A 78 19.82 16.53 -16.87
C SER A 78 19.85 15.03 -17.15
N LEU A 79 18.97 14.25 -16.51
CA LEU A 79 18.90 12.80 -16.74
C LEU A 79 18.39 12.47 -18.15
N LEU A 80 17.41 13.20 -18.66
CA LEU A 80 16.94 13.04 -20.04
C LEU A 80 18.08 13.27 -21.04
N TYR A 81 18.85 14.34 -20.85
CA TYR A 81 19.94 14.69 -21.76
C TYR A 81 21.12 13.71 -21.71
N ASN A 82 21.57 13.36 -20.49
CA ASN A 82 22.78 12.57 -20.28
C ASN A 82 22.52 11.06 -20.41
N GLU A 83 21.41 10.57 -19.88
CA GLU A 83 21.13 9.14 -19.72
C GLU A 83 20.22 8.59 -20.83
N LYS A 84 19.43 9.45 -21.47
CA LYS A 84 18.48 9.09 -22.53
C LYS A 84 17.67 7.85 -22.20
N PRO A 85 16.87 7.89 -21.12
CA PRO A 85 16.04 6.76 -20.72
C PRO A 85 15.00 6.43 -21.80
N ASP A 86 14.52 5.20 -21.82
CA ASP A 86 13.50 4.74 -22.77
C ASP A 86 12.06 4.98 -22.29
N LEU A 87 11.87 5.16 -20.97
CA LEU A 87 10.58 5.36 -20.33
C LEU A 87 10.76 6.02 -18.96
N LEU A 88 9.80 6.85 -18.56
CA LEU A 88 9.65 7.35 -17.20
C LEU A 88 8.51 6.61 -16.51
N TRP A 89 8.79 5.97 -15.38
CA TRP A 89 7.82 5.37 -14.47
C TRP A 89 7.84 6.09 -13.12
N PHE A 90 6.67 6.40 -12.56
CA PHE A 90 6.60 7.06 -11.27
C PHE A 90 5.35 6.66 -10.49
N MET A 91 5.46 6.71 -9.17
CA MET A 91 4.44 6.28 -8.23
C MET A 91 4.40 7.18 -7.00
N THR A 92 3.28 7.61 -6.59
CA THR A 92 2.75 8.12 -5.32
C THR A 92 1.54 9.04 -5.55
N ASP A 93 1.13 9.82 -4.58
CA ASP A 93 -0.02 10.73 -4.66
C ASP A 93 0.26 11.87 -5.67
N PRO A 94 -0.74 12.28 -6.49
CA PRO A 94 -0.59 13.35 -7.49
C PRO A 94 -0.04 14.67 -6.92
N ARG A 95 -0.33 14.98 -5.66
CA ARG A 95 0.14 16.19 -4.98
C ARG A 95 1.66 16.39 -5.00
N PHE A 96 2.40 15.28 -5.12
CA PHE A 96 3.86 15.33 -5.11
C PHE A 96 4.48 15.53 -6.50
N TYR A 97 3.68 15.45 -7.58
CA TYR A 97 4.18 15.46 -8.95
C TYR A 97 3.70 16.63 -9.80
N GLY A 98 3.02 17.64 -9.22
CA GLY A 98 2.63 18.85 -9.96
C GLY A 98 3.78 19.43 -10.78
N TRP A 99 4.94 19.57 -10.17
CA TRP A 99 6.17 20.04 -10.81
C TRP A 99 6.61 19.16 -12.00
N LEU A 100 6.44 17.84 -11.94
CA LEU A 100 6.81 16.93 -13.04
C LEU A 100 5.88 17.12 -14.24
N TRP A 101 4.57 17.26 -13.99
CA TRP A 101 3.61 17.50 -15.06
C TRP A 101 3.72 18.90 -15.70
N GLU A 102 4.30 19.89 -15.01
CA GLU A 102 4.63 21.18 -15.62
C GLU A 102 5.59 21.06 -16.81
N ILE A 103 6.43 20.02 -16.82
CA ILE A 103 7.36 19.73 -17.94
C ILE A 103 6.97 18.47 -18.73
N GLU A 104 5.72 17.97 -18.61
CA GLU A 104 5.29 16.72 -19.26
C GLU A 104 5.51 16.75 -20.79
N ASN A 105 5.26 17.89 -21.42
CA ASN A 105 5.46 18.06 -22.86
C ASN A 105 6.94 17.89 -23.28
N GLU A 106 7.89 18.33 -22.46
CA GLU A 106 9.32 18.13 -22.69
C GLU A 106 9.68 16.64 -22.53
N VAL A 107 9.16 15.99 -21.50
CA VAL A 107 9.42 14.57 -21.21
C VAL A 107 8.80 13.69 -22.27
N ARG A 108 7.49 13.85 -22.53
CA ARG A 108 6.71 13.02 -23.45
C ARG A 108 7.12 13.20 -24.91
N ALA A 109 7.73 14.33 -25.28
CA ALA A 109 8.32 14.49 -26.57
C ALA A 109 9.47 13.50 -26.85
N ASN A 110 10.09 12.94 -25.83
CA ASN A 110 11.25 12.06 -25.92
C ASN A 110 10.93 10.61 -25.50
N ILE A 111 10.18 10.43 -24.41
CA ILE A 111 9.91 9.12 -23.80
C ILE A 111 8.47 9.05 -23.26
N PRO A 112 7.83 7.88 -23.23
CA PRO A 112 6.52 7.74 -22.60
C PRO A 112 6.60 7.86 -21.08
N MET A 113 5.51 8.37 -20.48
CA MET A 113 5.31 8.51 -19.03
C MET A 113 4.26 7.52 -18.56
N VAL A 114 4.61 6.70 -17.56
CA VAL A 114 3.75 5.72 -16.91
C VAL A 114 3.56 6.10 -15.45
N TYR A 115 2.34 6.40 -15.07
CA TYR A 115 1.98 6.78 -13.71
C TYR A 115 1.29 5.63 -12.98
N TYR A 116 1.91 5.09 -11.92
CA TYR A 116 1.28 4.11 -11.03
C TYR A 116 0.50 4.82 -9.93
N HIS A 117 -0.82 4.85 -10.09
CA HIS A 117 -1.73 5.76 -9.40
C HIS A 117 -2.35 5.15 -8.16
N VAL A 118 -2.33 5.92 -7.07
CA VAL A 118 -2.72 5.47 -5.72
C VAL A 118 -3.96 6.18 -5.14
N TRP A 119 -4.67 7.00 -5.92
CA TRP A 119 -5.83 7.75 -5.45
C TRP A 119 -7.02 6.82 -5.12
N ASP A 120 -7.68 7.08 -4.01
CA ASP A 120 -8.68 6.18 -3.43
C ASP A 120 -10.00 6.86 -3.04
N ASN A 121 -10.09 8.16 -3.22
CA ASN A 121 -11.18 8.96 -2.68
C ASN A 121 -12.15 9.44 -3.77
N PHE A 122 -13.44 9.36 -3.45
CA PHE A 122 -14.49 10.08 -4.13
C PHE A 122 -14.71 11.47 -3.49
N PRO A 123 -15.46 12.39 -4.11
CA PRO A 123 -16.08 12.27 -5.44
C PRO A 123 -15.01 12.22 -6.52
N VAL A 124 -15.40 11.85 -7.76
CA VAL A 124 -14.46 11.78 -8.89
C VAL A 124 -13.64 13.07 -8.94
N PRO A 125 -12.31 12.99 -8.81
CA PRO A 125 -11.45 14.18 -8.68
C PRO A 125 -11.19 14.80 -10.05
N TYR A 126 -12.18 15.46 -10.65
CA TYR A 126 -12.03 16.14 -11.94
C TYR A 126 -10.91 17.18 -11.94
N PHE A 127 -10.53 17.70 -10.78
CA PHE A 127 -9.36 18.57 -10.62
C PHE A 127 -8.03 17.85 -10.87
N ASN A 128 -8.01 16.51 -10.86
CA ASN A 128 -6.84 15.70 -11.24
C ASN A 128 -6.83 15.32 -12.73
N SER A 129 -7.88 15.65 -13.51
CA SER A 129 -7.98 15.24 -14.93
C SER A 129 -6.79 15.71 -15.74
N ILE A 130 -6.31 16.91 -15.49
CA ILE A 130 -5.11 17.45 -16.15
C ILE A 130 -3.88 16.57 -15.89
N TYR A 131 -3.72 16.08 -14.68
CA TYR A 131 -2.59 15.22 -14.32
C TYR A 131 -2.70 13.84 -14.97
N TYR A 132 -3.90 13.26 -15.01
CA TYR A 132 -4.11 11.96 -15.67
C TYR A 132 -3.86 12.03 -17.16
N ASN A 133 -4.37 13.06 -17.85
CA ASN A 133 -4.17 13.27 -19.27
C ASN A 133 -2.71 13.60 -19.66
N SER A 134 -1.89 13.99 -18.71
CA SER A 134 -0.47 14.29 -18.90
C SER A 134 0.42 13.04 -18.84
N ASN A 135 -0.15 11.85 -19.05
CA ASN A 135 0.59 10.58 -19.11
C ASN A 135 0.27 9.80 -20.39
N ASP A 136 1.11 8.86 -20.74
CA ASP A 136 0.87 7.91 -21.83
C ASP A 136 0.14 6.66 -21.32
N GLU A 137 0.32 6.34 -20.04
CA GLU A 137 -0.40 5.25 -19.37
C GLU A 137 -0.61 5.58 -17.89
N VAL A 138 -1.81 5.34 -17.36
CA VAL A 138 -2.10 5.39 -15.93
C VAL A 138 -2.42 3.98 -15.44
N VAL A 139 -1.55 3.42 -14.62
CA VAL A 139 -1.73 2.10 -14.01
C VAL A 139 -2.36 2.28 -12.63
N CYS A 140 -3.43 1.57 -12.35
CA CYS A 140 -4.26 1.79 -11.16
C CYS A 140 -4.17 0.64 -10.17
N ILE A 141 -3.92 0.95 -8.90
CA ILE A 141 -3.66 -0.03 -7.84
C ILE A 141 -4.91 -0.77 -7.36
N SER A 142 -6.10 -0.23 -7.60
CA SER A 142 -7.37 -0.82 -7.17
C SER A 142 -8.47 -0.58 -8.22
N LYS A 143 -9.56 -1.33 -8.14
CA LYS A 143 -10.73 -1.13 -9.01
C LYS A 143 -11.32 0.26 -8.83
N VAL A 144 -11.36 0.76 -7.59
CA VAL A 144 -11.83 2.12 -7.28
C VAL A 144 -10.93 3.15 -7.96
N THR A 145 -9.61 3.01 -7.86
CA THR A 145 -8.66 3.92 -8.53
C THR A 145 -8.86 3.91 -10.04
N HIS A 146 -9.06 2.72 -10.65
CA HIS A 146 -9.28 2.59 -12.08
C HIS A 146 -10.60 3.23 -12.52
N GLU A 147 -11.69 3.00 -11.78
CA GLU A 147 -12.98 3.66 -12.03
C GLU A 147 -12.87 5.20 -11.96
N ILE A 148 -12.11 5.72 -11.01
CA ILE A 148 -11.85 7.15 -10.85
C ILE A 148 -11.14 7.70 -12.09
N VAL A 149 -10.08 7.05 -12.57
CA VAL A 149 -9.33 7.51 -13.74
C VAL A 149 -10.19 7.46 -15.00
N GLN A 150 -10.93 6.36 -15.22
CA GLN A 150 -11.82 6.23 -16.36
C GLN A 150 -12.91 7.32 -16.41
N LYS A 151 -13.37 7.80 -15.26
CA LYS A 151 -14.37 8.88 -15.18
C LYS A 151 -13.75 10.27 -15.29
N ALA A 152 -12.60 10.49 -14.67
CA ALA A 152 -11.96 11.80 -14.64
C ALA A 152 -11.20 12.13 -15.93
N ALA A 153 -10.65 11.11 -16.62
CA ALA A 153 -9.86 11.25 -17.83
C ALA A 153 -10.10 10.06 -18.78
N PRO A 154 -11.27 9.98 -19.42
CA PRO A 154 -11.68 8.80 -20.22
C PRO A 154 -10.80 8.56 -21.45
N GLU A 155 -10.08 9.59 -21.94
CA GLU A 155 -9.23 9.50 -23.11
C GLU A 155 -7.82 8.95 -22.82
N VAL A 156 -7.39 8.95 -21.55
CA VAL A 156 -6.06 8.44 -21.20
C VAL A 156 -6.07 6.90 -21.20
N SER A 157 -5.00 6.32 -21.75
CA SER A 157 -4.80 4.87 -21.59
C SER A 157 -4.62 4.50 -20.13
N SER A 158 -5.44 3.58 -19.65
CA SER A 158 -5.36 3.15 -18.25
C SER A 158 -5.63 1.68 -18.08
N CYS A 159 -4.99 1.06 -17.08
CA CYS A 159 -5.22 -0.35 -16.73
C CYS A 159 -5.24 -0.56 -15.23
N TYR A 160 -5.92 -1.63 -14.80
CA TYR A 160 -5.92 -2.11 -13.44
C TYR A 160 -4.77 -3.11 -13.25
N LEU A 161 -3.85 -2.79 -12.36
CA LEU A 161 -2.77 -3.67 -11.94
C LEU A 161 -2.62 -3.51 -10.42
N PRO A 162 -3.28 -4.37 -9.63
CA PRO A 162 -3.27 -4.25 -8.17
C PRO A 162 -1.88 -4.52 -7.61
N HIS A 163 -1.62 -4.00 -6.42
CA HIS A 163 -0.46 -4.42 -5.64
C HIS A 163 -0.51 -5.92 -5.34
N ALA A 164 0.65 -6.50 -5.12
CA ALA A 164 0.79 -7.86 -4.65
C ALA A 164 1.74 -7.93 -3.45
N VAL A 165 1.70 -9.01 -2.72
CA VAL A 165 2.63 -9.33 -1.65
C VAL A 165 3.41 -10.59 -2.02
N ASN A 166 4.68 -10.62 -1.63
CA ASN A 166 5.55 -11.74 -1.96
C ASN A 166 5.07 -13.01 -1.25
N SER A 167 4.54 -13.96 -2.01
CA SER A 167 3.99 -15.23 -1.52
C SER A 167 5.06 -16.19 -0.97
N SER A 168 6.34 -15.97 -1.25
CA SER A 168 7.42 -16.72 -0.62
C SER A 168 7.66 -16.30 0.83
N ILE A 169 7.17 -15.12 1.24
CA ILE A 169 7.30 -14.57 2.58
C ILE A 169 5.95 -14.65 3.32
N PHE A 170 4.90 -14.11 2.69
CA PHE A 170 3.56 -14.06 3.28
C PHE A 170 2.73 -15.27 2.83
N HIS A 171 2.78 -16.33 3.64
CA HIS A 171 2.05 -17.58 3.43
C HIS A 171 1.74 -18.23 4.79
N PRO A 172 0.80 -19.17 4.89
CA PRO A 172 0.57 -19.94 6.11
C PRO A 172 1.79 -20.74 6.49
N ALA A 173 1.93 -21.08 7.78
CA ALA A 173 3.04 -21.92 8.24
C ALA A 173 3.04 -23.28 7.53
N SER A 174 4.05 -23.54 6.71
CA SER A 174 4.15 -24.67 5.79
C SER A 174 4.87 -25.88 6.39
N ASN A 175 5.83 -25.65 7.30
CA ASN A 175 6.68 -26.67 7.88
C ASN A 175 6.63 -26.68 9.43
N SER A 176 7.32 -27.62 10.06
CA SER A 176 7.31 -27.80 11.53
C SER A 176 7.99 -26.62 12.25
N GLU A 177 9.07 -26.09 11.68
CA GLU A 177 9.81 -24.97 12.26
C GLU A 177 8.95 -23.68 12.28
N GLU A 178 8.31 -23.38 11.17
CA GLU A 178 7.39 -22.23 11.10
C GLU A 178 6.21 -22.39 12.06
N ARG A 179 5.63 -23.59 12.16
CA ARG A 179 4.56 -23.87 13.15
C ARG A 179 5.03 -23.69 14.59
N GLN A 180 6.26 -24.07 14.89
CA GLN A 180 6.85 -23.84 16.20
C GLN A 180 7.06 -22.34 16.48
N ARG A 181 7.60 -21.59 15.49
CA ARG A 181 7.73 -20.12 15.61
C ARG A 181 6.39 -19.42 15.77
N VAL A 182 5.35 -19.86 15.09
CA VAL A 182 3.98 -19.33 15.28
C VAL A 182 3.52 -19.49 16.72
N LYS A 183 3.79 -20.64 17.34
CA LYS A 183 3.44 -20.90 18.73
C LYS A 183 4.22 -19.98 19.68
N GLU A 184 5.54 -19.89 19.49
CA GLU A 184 6.42 -19.03 20.29
C GLU A 184 6.04 -17.54 20.17
N ASN A 185 5.82 -17.05 18.94
CA ASN A 185 5.35 -15.69 18.72
C ASN A 185 4.02 -15.43 19.41
N ARG A 186 3.07 -16.37 19.34
CA ARG A 186 1.78 -16.23 20.00
C ARG A 186 1.91 -16.20 21.51
N GLU A 187 2.74 -17.07 22.11
CA GLU A 187 3.01 -17.07 23.55
C GLU A 187 3.64 -15.76 23.99
N MET A 188 4.62 -15.23 23.23
CA MET A 188 5.23 -13.93 23.48
C MET A 188 4.20 -12.78 23.41
N LEU A 189 3.33 -12.79 22.42
CA LEU A 189 2.30 -11.77 22.26
C LEU A 189 1.27 -11.80 23.39
N LEU A 190 0.86 -12.97 23.85
CA LEU A 190 -0.09 -13.14 24.96
C LEU A 190 0.49 -12.62 26.28
N GLY A 191 1.80 -12.70 26.50
CA GLY A 191 2.49 -12.20 27.68
C GLY A 191 2.59 -13.19 28.83
N ASN A 192 2.81 -12.67 30.04
CA ASN A 192 3.01 -13.50 31.22
C ASN A 192 1.68 -14.08 31.72
N PRO A 193 1.60 -15.41 32.04
CA PRO A 193 0.44 -16.03 32.67
C PRO A 193 -0.02 -15.38 33.99
N GLU A 194 0.85 -14.64 34.65
CA GLU A 194 0.50 -13.93 35.90
C GLU A 194 -0.18 -12.56 35.66
N GLU A 195 -0.23 -12.08 34.41
CA GLU A 195 -0.91 -10.84 34.09
C GLU A 195 -2.42 -10.96 34.37
N LYS A 196 -3.02 -9.91 34.93
CA LYS A 196 -4.42 -9.82 35.33
C LYS A 196 -5.44 -10.29 34.30
N HIS A 197 -5.18 -10.01 33.04
CA HIS A 197 -6.06 -10.33 31.91
C HIS A 197 -5.49 -11.42 31.00
N TYR A 198 -4.52 -12.21 31.48
CA TYR A 198 -3.97 -13.31 30.70
C TYR A 198 -5.04 -14.38 30.42
N ASN A 199 -5.05 -14.84 29.16
CA ASN A 199 -5.85 -15.98 28.72
C ASN A 199 -5.17 -16.59 27.48
N PRO A 200 -4.76 -17.86 27.52
CA PRO A 200 -4.10 -18.52 26.38
C PRO A 200 -5.01 -18.63 25.15
N ASN A 201 -6.32 -18.53 25.32
CA ASN A 201 -7.31 -18.56 24.25
C ASN A 201 -7.76 -17.17 23.77
N LYS A 202 -7.14 -16.11 24.30
CA LYS A 202 -7.41 -14.72 23.91
C LYS A 202 -7.25 -14.54 22.40
N LYS A 203 -8.22 -13.87 21.76
CA LYS A 203 -8.11 -13.50 20.36
C LYS A 203 -7.19 -12.31 20.18
N ILE A 204 -6.28 -12.39 19.20
CA ILE A 204 -5.32 -11.33 18.87
C ILE A 204 -5.77 -10.65 17.59
N PHE A 205 -6.13 -9.38 17.69
CA PHE A 205 -6.42 -8.50 16.56
C PHE A 205 -5.17 -7.68 16.25
N PHE A 206 -4.78 -7.64 15.00
CA PHE A 206 -3.56 -6.98 14.56
C PHE A 206 -3.90 -5.76 13.71
N TRP A 207 -3.27 -4.64 14.01
CA TRP A 207 -3.35 -3.41 13.24
C TRP A 207 -1.94 -3.00 12.83
N ASN A 208 -1.64 -3.09 11.53
CA ASN A 208 -0.36 -2.74 10.96
C ASN A 208 -0.57 -1.57 9.98
N ASN A 209 -0.31 -0.37 10.41
CA ASN A 209 -0.48 0.85 9.63
C ASN A 209 0.41 1.97 10.18
N ARG A 210 0.65 2.99 9.36
CA ARG A 210 1.20 4.25 9.84
C ARG A 210 0.19 4.90 10.80
N ASN A 211 0.66 5.43 11.90
CA ASN A 211 -0.14 6.23 12.84
C ASN A 211 -0.42 7.61 12.22
N ALA A 212 -1.37 7.67 11.31
CA ALA A 212 -1.82 8.89 10.64
C ALA A 212 -3.32 9.12 10.89
N ARG A 213 -3.75 10.37 10.90
CA ARG A 213 -5.13 10.77 11.24
C ARG A 213 -6.21 9.88 10.58
N ARG A 214 -6.14 9.68 9.26
CA ARG A 214 -7.13 8.89 8.52
C ARG A 214 -7.15 7.41 8.88
N LYS A 215 -6.14 6.89 9.57
CA LYS A 215 -6.04 5.48 10.00
C LYS A 215 -6.78 5.18 11.29
N GLN A 216 -7.31 6.22 11.96
CA GLN A 216 -8.18 6.10 13.12
C GLN A 216 -7.59 5.30 14.30
N SER A 217 -6.27 5.40 14.51
CA SER A 217 -5.54 4.62 15.51
C SER A 217 -6.08 4.81 16.93
N GLY A 218 -6.28 6.05 17.38
CA GLY A 218 -6.83 6.35 18.71
C GLY A 218 -8.29 5.96 18.85
N THR A 219 -9.09 6.15 17.79
CA THR A 219 -10.49 5.70 17.74
C THR A 219 -10.57 4.18 17.89
N LEU A 220 -9.67 3.44 17.21
CA LEU A 220 -9.60 1.99 17.32
C LEU A 220 -9.31 1.54 18.76
N ILE A 221 -8.33 2.17 19.42
CA ILE A 221 -7.98 1.85 20.82
C ILE A 221 -9.18 2.12 21.74
N TRP A 222 -9.84 3.26 21.60
CA TRP A 222 -10.98 3.62 22.43
C TRP A 222 -12.16 2.67 22.23
N TRP A 223 -12.60 2.42 21.00
CA TRP A 223 -13.71 1.53 20.72
C TRP A 223 -13.40 0.07 21.08
N PHE A 224 -12.13 -0.34 20.94
CA PHE A 224 -11.69 -1.66 21.37
C PHE A 224 -11.83 -1.82 22.89
N LYS A 225 -11.46 -0.80 23.68
CA LYS A 225 -11.65 -0.76 25.14
C LYS A 225 -13.12 -0.86 25.50
N GLU A 226 -13.99 -0.02 24.94
CA GLU A 226 -15.42 -0.04 25.25
C GLU A 226 -16.10 -1.37 24.88
N TRP A 227 -15.62 -2.00 23.81
CA TRP A 227 -16.04 -3.33 23.45
C TRP A 227 -15.55 -4.38 24.47
N LEU A 228 -14.31 -4.30 24.94
CA LEU A 228 -13.77 -5.18 25.99
C LEU A 228 -14.55 -5.05 27.31
N ASP A 229 -14.98 -3.84 27.68
CA ASP A 229 -15.84 -3.63 28.87
C ASP A 229 -17.13 -4.46 28.81
N LYS A 230 -17.63 -4.75 27.61
CA LYS A 230 -18.86 -5.52 27.38
C LYS A 230 -18.62 -7.04 27.31
N VAL A 231 -17.48 -7.46 26.75
CA VAL A 231 -17.22 -8.90 26.49
C VAL A 231 -16.21 -9.54 27.45
N GLY A 232 -15.42 -8.72 28.15
CA GLY A 232 -14.35 -9.14 29.07
C GLY A 232 -12.95 -8.87 28.52
N HIS A 233 -12.11 -8.32 29.38
CA HIS A 233 -10.72 -7.93 29.05
C HIS A 233 -9.77 -9.12 28.81
N ASP A 234 -10.18 -10.32 29.23
CA ASP A 234 -9.46 -11.57 28.99
C ASP A 234 -9.79 -12.23 27.63
N LYS A 235 -10.76 -11.71 26.87
CA LYS A 235 -11.26 -12.35 25.63
C LYS A 235 -10.46 -11.98 24.41
N ALA A 236 -9.90 -10.75 24.36
CA ALA A 236 -9.17 -10.29 23.21
C ALA A 236 -8.06 -9.30 23.58
N MET A 237 -7.12 -9.11 22.65
CA MET A 237 -6.12 -8.05 22.68
C MET A 237 -5.93 -7.43 21.31
N LEU A 238 -5.51 -6.19 21.29
CA LEU A 238 -5.11 -5.45 20.09
C LEU A 238 -3.58 -5.29 20.06
N LEU A 239 -2.94 -5.81 19.02
CA LEU A 239 -1.54 -5.56 18.72
C LEU A 239 -1.47 -4.48 17.64
N MET A 240 -0.74 -3.41 17.89
CA MET A 240 -0.54 -2.33 16.92
C MET A 240 0.94 -2.22 16.55
N HIS A 241 1.24 -2.46 15.27
CA HIS A 241 2.59 -2.28 14.71
C HIS A 241 2.67 -0.94 13.98
N THR A 242 3.37 0.03 14.58
CA THR A 242 3.41 1.41 14.09
C THR A 242 4.47 2.25 14.82
N ASP A 243 4.83 3.40 14.25
CA ASP A 243 5.42 4.49 15.04
C ASP A 243 4.35 5.07 15.96
N ALA A 244 4.51 4.81 17.26
CA ALA A 244 3.51 5.17 18.26
C ALA A 244 3.37 6.69 18.49
N ARG A 245 4.33 7.49 18.00
CA ARG A 245 4.38 8.97 18.10
C ARG A 245 4.69 9.64 16.75
N ASP A 246 4.15 9.08 15.66
CA ASP A 246 4.29 9.70 14.32
C ASP A 246 3.77 11.15 14.35
N GLN A 247 4.54 12.08 13.79
CA GLN A 247 4.21 13.51 13.75
C GLN A 247 2.86 13.85 13.07
N HIS A 248 2.32 12.92 12.26
CA HIS A 248 1.03 13.05 11.58
C HIS A 248 -0.10 12.28 12.27
N GLY A 249 0.19 11.71 13.43
CA GLY A 249 -0.72 10.86 14.19
C GLY A 249 -0.97 11.35 15.61
N GLN A 250 -1.18 10.41 16.50
CA GLN A 250 -1.50 10.62 17.91
C GLN A 250 -0.42 10.01 18.80
N ASP A 251 -0.30 10.48 20.05
CA ASP A 251 0.52 9.82 21.08
C ASP A 251 -0.24 8.60 21.61
N LEU A 252 -0.01 7.44 20.99
CA LEU A 252 -0.72 6.21 21.33
C LEU A 252 -0.39 5.71 22.75
N PRO A 253 0.86 5.76 23.25
CA PRO A 253 1.15 5.44 24.64
C PRO A 253 0.32 6.25 25.64
N HIS A 254 0.18 7.56 25.40
CA HIS A 254 -0.63 8.42 26.26
C HIS A 254 -2.11 8.04 26.26
N ILE A 255 -2.66 7.71 25.08
CA ILE A 255 -4.06 7.26 24.96
C ILE A 255 -4.24 5.93 25.73
N ILE A 256 -3.38 4.94 25.52
CA ILE A 256 -3.43 3.62 26.14
C ILE A 256 -3.42 3.73 27.67
N GLU A 257 -2.56 4.57 28.22
CA GLU A 257 -2.45 4.80 29.65
C GLU A 257 -3.69 5.53 30.18
N HIS A 258 -4.09 6.62 29.54
CA HIS A 258 -5.21 7.47 29.98
C HIS A 258 -6.53 6.71 30.04
N ILE A 259 -6.81 5.82 29.08
CA ILE A 259 -8.07 5.04 29.07
C ILE A 259 -7.95 3.67 29.74
N GLY A 260 -6.78 3.35 30.32
CA GLY A 260 -6.58 2.19 31.18
C GLY A 260 -6.56 0.83 30.46
N VAL A 261 -5.93 0.73 29.28
CA VAL A 261 -5.79 -0.52 28.53
C VAL A 261 -4.33 -1.00 28.38
N HIS A 262 -3.50 -0.62 29.34
CA HIS A 262 -2.06 -0.95 29.38
C HIS A 262 -1.75 -2.32 30.03
N GLU A 263 -2.74 -3.00 30.63
CA GLU A 263 -2.58 -4.29 31.31
C GLU A 263 -2.73 -5.49 30.33
N GLY A 264 -2.10 -5.40 29.13
CA GLY A 264 -2.12 -6.47 28.13
C GLY A 264 -3.31 -6.47 27.16
N GLN A 265 -4.22 -5.49 27.25
CA GLN A 265 -5.34 -5.34 26.32
C GLN A 265 -4.90 -4.74 24.98
N VAL A 266 -4.00 -3.73 25.01
CA VAL A 266 -3.39 -3.12 23.84
C VAL A 266 -1.88 -3.17 23.98
N LYS A 267 -1.20 -3.72 22.98
CA LYS A 267 0.26 -3.79 22.92
C LYS A 267 0.78 -3.07 21.67
N LEU A 268 1.87 -2.35 21.84
CA LEU A 268 2.55 -1.64 20.75
C LEU A 268 3.80 -2.40 20.31
N SER A 269 3.98 -2.54 19.01
CA SER A 269 5.19 -3.00 18.35
C SER A 269 5.74 -1.84 17.52
N THR A 270 6.83 -1.22 17.98
CA THR A 270 7.34 0.03 17.42
C THR A 270 8.65 -0.15 16.63
N THR A 271 9.31 -1.29 16.79
CA THR A 271 10.55 -1.60 16.09
C THR A 271 10.24 -2.05 14.68
N LYS A 272 10.84 -1.39 13.68
CA LYS A 272 10.80 -1.87 12.29
C LYS A 272 11.39 -3.27 12.22
N MET A 273 10.73 -4.15 11.49
CA MET A 273 11.15 -5.54 11.35
C MET A 273 11.21 -5.94 9.87
N PRO A 274 12.04 -6.94 9.52
CA PRO A 274 12.06 -7.54 8.19
C PRO A 274 10.68 -8.14 7.82
N PRO A 275 10.37 -8.26 6.53
CA PRO A 275 9.11 -8.84 6.07
C PRO A 275 8.86 -10.26 6.60
N GLU A 276 9.91 -11.06 6.77
CA GLU A 276 9.86 -12.44 7.28
C GLU A 276 9.37 -12.49 8.75
N ASP A 277 9.85 -11.56 9.58
CA ASP A 277 9.43 -11.45 10.98
C ASP A 277 8.00 -10.93 11.06
N LEU A 278 7.65 -9.96 10.21
CA LEU A 278 6.29 -9.45 10.09
C LEU A 278 5.31 -10.56 9.66
N ALA A 279 5.68 -11.42 8.72
CA ALA A 279 4.91 -12.60 8.34
C ALA A 279 4.73 -13.57 9.51
N GLY A 280 5.75 -13.69 10.38
CA GLY A 280 5.68 -14.44 11.64
C GLY A 280 4.60 -13.89 12.59
N ILE A 281 4.45 -12.57 12.68
CA ILE A 281 3.39 -11.92 13.46
C ILE A 281 2.02 -12.20 12.84
N TYR A 282 1.85 -12.01 11.51
CA TYR A 282 0.58 -12.33 10.84
C TYR A 282 0.16 -13.78 11.09
N ARG A 283 1.09 -14.74 11.04
CA ARG A 283 0.80 -16.15 11.31
C ARG A 283 0.37 -16.40 12.76
N ALA A 284 0.80 -15.58 13.73
CA ALA A 284 0.53 -15.74 15.15
C ALA A 284 -0.78 -15.09 15.62
N VAL A 285 -1.31 -14.11 14.88
CA VAL A 285 -2.55 -13.40 15.23
C VAL A 285 -3.79 -14.11 14.67
N ASP A 286 -4.99 -13.69 15.11
CA ASP A 286 -6.24 -14.28 14.63
C ASP A 286 -6.87 -13.46 13.49
N TYR A 287 -6.80 -12.14 13.54
CA TYR A 287 -7.42 -11.22 12.57
C TYR A 287 -6.54 -10.00 12.35
N THR A 288 -6.61 -9.43 11.15
CA THR A 288 -6.10 -8.08 10.90
C THR A 288 -7.25 -7.10 10.76
N ILE A 289 -7.12 -5.94 11.38
CA ILE A 289 -8.17 -4.91 11.41
C ILE A 289 -7.66 -3.62 10.76
N ASN A 290 -8.50 -3.00 9.90
CA ASN A 290 -8.23 -1.72 9.28
C ASN A 290 -9.52 -0.90 9.16
N ILE A 291 -9.69 0.09 10.05
CA ILE A 291 -10.85 0.99 10.07
C ILE A 291 -10.52 2.37 9.49
N SER A 292 -9.55 2.44 8.59
CA SER A 292 -9.18 3.71 7.95
C SER A 292 -10.37 4.37 7.27
N ASP A 293 -10.45 5.71 7.34
CA ASP A 293 -11.47 6.50 6.65
C ASP A 293 -11.28 6.52 5.13
N ALA A 294 -10.07 6.22 4.67
CA ALA A 294 -9.68 6.06 3.27
C ALA A 294 -8.44 5.16 3.18
N GLU A 295 -8.40 4.26 2.19
CA GLU A 295 -7.29 3.34 1.96
C GLU A 295 -7.14 3.02 0.48
N GLY A 296 -6.00 3.38 -0.13
CA GLY A 296 -5.75 3.15 -1.55
C GLY A 296 -5.78 1.69 -1.94
N PHE A 297 -5.07 0.87 -1.19
CA PHE A 297 -5.04 -0.57 -1.43
C PHE A 297 -5.18 -1.39 -0.13
N GLY A 298 -4.30 -1.18 0.87
CA GLY A 298 -4.27 -1.94 2.11
C GLY A 298 -3.34 -3.16 2.04
N LEU A 299 -2.03 -2.93 1.91
CA LEU A 299 -1.05 -4.02 1.88
C LEU A 299 -1.12 -4.93 3.11
N ALA A 300 -1.30 -4.34 4.30
CA ALA A 300 -1.41 -5.09 5.56
C ALA A 300 -2.57 -6.09 5.58
N THR A 301 -3.69 -5.76 4.96
CA THR A 301 -4.84 -6.68 4.87
C THR A 301 -4.61 -7.77 3.83
N LEU A 302 -3.89 -7.48 2.75
CA LEU A 302 -3.49 -8.49 1.78
C LEU A 302 -2.46 -9.47 2.36
N GLU A 303 -1.45 -8.97 3.10
CA GLU A 303 -0.47 -9.78 3.85
C GLU A 303 -1.17 -10.73 4.83
N SER A 304 -2.19 -10.23 5.51
CA SER A 304 -3.03 -11.02 6.42
C SER A 304 -3.74 -12.18 5.71
N LEU A 305 -4.45 -11.87 4.62
CA LEU A 305 -5.15 -12.89 3.81
C LEU A 305 -4.18 -13.91 3.24
N SER A 306 -3.01 -13.48 2.78
CA SER A 306 -1.93 -14.36 2.29
C SER A 306 -1.45 -15.33 3.36
N CYS A 307 -1.36 -14.86 4.62
CA CYS A 307 -1.03 -15.70 5.78
C CYS A 307 -2.22 -16.53 6.31
N GLY A 308 -3.36 -16.52 5.62
CA GLY A 308 -4.57 -17.26 6.00
C GLY A 308 -5.31 -16.65 7.19
N LYS A 309 -5.22 -15.33 7.39
CA LYS A 309 -5.93 -14.64 8.47
C LYS A 309 -7.04 -13.75 7.91
N PRO A 310 -8.29 -13.94 8.36
CA PRO A 310 -9.40 -13.10 7.94
C PRO A 310 -9.22 -11.64 8.39
N ILE A 311 -9.84 -10.71 7.65
CA ILE A 311 -9.71 -9.28 7.87
C ILE A 311 -11.01 -8.64 8.36
N ILE A 312 -10.90 -7.53 9.09
CA ILE A 312 -12.01 -6.68 9.50
C ILE A 312 -11.73 -5.28 8.96
N VAL A 313 -12.54 -4.79 8.05
CA VAL A 313 -12.20 -3.56 7.32
C VAL A 313 -13.39 -2.61 7.18
N ASN A 314 -13.11 -1.32 7.11
CA ASN A 314 -14.04 -0.34 6.57
C ASN A 314 -14.22 -0.59 5.07
N MET A 315 -15.45 -0.52 4.57
CA MET A 315 -15.79 -0.67 3.14
C MET A 315 -15.45 0.60 2.36
N THR A 316 -14.14 0.87 2.26
CA THR A 316 -13.59 2.04 1.56
C THR A 316 -12.39 1.66 0.68
N GLY A 317 -12.21 2.38 -0.43
CA GLY A 317 -11.07 2.21 -1.33
C GLY A 317 -10.80 0.75 -1.74
N GLY A 318 -9.53 0.36 -1.77
CA GLY A 318 -9.09 -0.99 -2.13
C GLY A 318 -9.45 -2.07 -1.11
N LEU A 319 -9.81 -1.73 0.12
CA LEU A 319 -10.22 -2.71 1.13
C LEU A 319 -11.49 -3.47 0.73
N GLN A 320 -12.37 -2.84 -0.05
CA GLN A 320 -13.62 -3.43 -0.51
C GLN A 320 -13.37 -4.68 -1.36
N GLU A 321 -12.44 -4.62 -2.29
CA GLU A 321 -12.14 -5.72 -3.19
C GLU A 321 -11.30 -6.83 -2.54
N GLN A 322 -10.69 -6.55 -1.39
CA GLN A 322 -9.93 -7.55 -0.62
C GLN A 322 -10.82 -8.36 0.31
N VAL A 323 -11.83 -7.76 0.91
CA VAL A 323 -12.68 -8.43 1.91
C VAL A 323 -13.75 -9.32 1.30
N THR A 324 -14.11 -9.08 0.03
CA THR A 324 -15.12 -9.85 -0.69
C THR A 324 -14.90 -9.82 -2.21
N ASP A 325 -15.30 -10.88 -2.88
CA ASP A 325 -15.41 -10.94 -4.35
C ASP A 325 -16.85 -10.64 -4.84
N GLY A 326 -17.71 -10.19 -3.94
CA GLY A 326 -19.14 -9.96 -4.19
C GLY A 326 -20.02 -11.22 -3.97
N LYS A 327 -19.42 -12.40 -3.80
CA LYS A 327 -20.12 -13.68 -3.54
C LYS A 327 -19.72 -14.28 -2.20
N LYS A 328 -18.41 -14.28 -1.93
CA LYS A 328 -17.81 -14.81 -0.69
C LYS A 328 -17.20 -13.67 0.11
N TRP A 329 -17.13 -13.87 1.42
CA TRP A 329 -16.48 -12.97 2.36
C TRP A 329 -15.24 -13.62 2.96
N PHE A 330 -14.15 -12.88 2.99
CA PHE A 330 -12.84 -13.31 3.50
C PHE A 330 -12.53 -12.68 4.87
N GLY A 331 -13.56 -12.10 5.46
CA GLY A 331 -13.56 -11.37 6.71
C GLY A 331 -14.88 -10.63 6.91
N TRP A 332 -14.83 -9.47 7.50
CA TRP A 332 -16.00 -8.60 7.70
C TRP A 332 -15.74 -7.20 7.13
N GLY A 333 -16.60 -6.78 6.22
CA GLY A 333 -16.69 -5.39 5.77
C GLY A 333 -17.71 -4.63 6.63
N ILE A 334 -17.28 -3.52 7.21
CA ILE A 334 -18.16 -2.61 7.95
C ILE A 334 -18.54 -1.47 7.01
N GLN A 335 -19.83 -1.32 6.73
CA GLN A 335 -20.31 -0.24 5.88
C GLN A 335 -20.15 1.10 6.57
N PRO A 336 -19.68 2.16 5.89
CA PRO A 336 -19.64 3.50 6.45
C PRO A 336 -21.05 3.97 6.87
N SER A 337 -21.16 4.47 8.08
CA SER A 337 -22.42 5.04 8.61
C SER A 337 -22.54 6.53 8.29
N SER A 338 -21.42 7.18 7.98
CA SER A 338 -21.36 8.59 7.59
C SER A 338 -20.21 8.83 6.62
N ARG A 339 -20.32 9.95 5.91
CA ARG A 339 -19.29 10.43 5.00
C ARG A 339 -19.01 11.89 5.32
N THR A 340 -17.73 12.25 5.46
CA THR A 340 -17.33 13.64 5.72
C THR A 340 -16.56 14.19 4.53
N VAL A 341 -16.70 15.49 4.29
CA VAL A 341 -15.90 16.22 3.31
C VAL A 341 -14.69 16.80 4.01
N ILE A 342 -13.51 16.51 3.49
CA ILE A 342 -12.25 17.13 3.89
C ILE A 342 -11.51 17.65 2.67
N GLY A 343 -10.46 18.42 2.87
CA GLY A 343 -9.65 18.91 1.77
C GLY A 343 -8.54 19.85 2.22
N SER A 344 -7.85 20.38 1.23
CA SER A 344 -6.80 21.38 1.36
C SER A 344 -6.75 22.22 0.07
N LEU A 345 -5.86 23.19 -0.01
CA LEU A 345 -5.68 23.98 -1.23
C LEU A 345 -5.22 23.11 -2.42
N GLN A 346 -4.43 22.07 -2.15
CA GLN A 346 -3.93 21.14 -3.18
C GLN A 346 -4.94 20.04 -3.54
N VAL A 347 -5.84 19.72 -2.62
CA VAL A 347 -6.91 18.74 -2.79
C VAL A 347 -8.20 19.43 -2.38
N PRO A 348 -8.91 20.06 -3.30
CA PRO A 348 -10.05 20.95 -2.97
C PRO A 348 -11.09 20.29 -2.06
N TYR A 349 -11.42 19.03 -2.32
CA TYR A 349 -12.31 18.24 -1.47
C TYR A 349 -12.20 16.76 -1.83
N ILE A 350 -12.34 15.92 -0.80
CA ILE A 350 -12.46 14.45 -0.90
C ILE A 350 -13.47 13.98 0.15
N TYR A 351 -13.99 12.77 -0.04
CA TYR A 351 -14.78 12.10 0.99
C TYR A 351 -13.88 11.24 1.88
N GLU A 352 -14.24 11.20 3.16
CA GLU A 352 -13.78 10.19 4.10
C GLU A 352 -14.96 9.36 4.56
N ASP A 353 -14.86 8.05 4.41
CA ASP A 353 -15.89 7.10 4.80
C ASP A 353 -15.68 6.70 6.26
N ARG A 354 -16.67 6.98 7.12
CA ARG A 354 -16.58 6.73 8.57
C ARG A 354 -17.56 5.66 9.00
N ILE A 355 -17.06 4.63 9.67
CA ILE A 355 -17.88 3.60 10.30
C ILE A 355 -18.43 4.08 11.65
N GLY A 356 -19.51 3.48 12.11
CA GLY A 356 -20.06 3.72 13.44
C GLY A 356 -19.54 2.74 14.46
N GLN A 357 -19.37 3.21 15.72
CA GLN A 357 -18.92 2.39 16.83
C GLN A 357 -19.80 1.15 17.05
N GLY A 358 -21.13 1.30 16.98
CA GLY A 358 -22.05 0.19 17.17
C GLY A 358 -21.88 -0.94 16.15
N ASP A 359 -21.56 -0.61 14.89
CA ASP A 359 -21.31 -1.60 13.84
C ASP A 359 -19.93 -2.23 13.97
N PHE A 360 -18.94 -1.47 14.44
CA PHE A 360 -17.63 -1.98 14.83
C PHE A 360 -17.77 -3.03 15.93
N GLU A 361 -18.43 -2.71 17.05
CA GLU A 361 -18.60 -3.62 18.19
C GLU A 361 -19.39 -4.89 17.84
N LYS A 362 -20.45 -4.75 17.03
CA LYS A 362 -21.19 -5.91 16.50
C LYS A 362 -20.29 -6.82 15.68
N THR A 363 -19.43 -6.25 14.84
CA THR A 363 -18.51 -6.99 13.99
C THR A 363 -17.44 -7.69 14.81
N MET A 364 -16.83 -7.00 15.76
CA MET A 364 -15.86 -7.56 16.69
C MET A 364 -16.45 -8.74 17.49
N THR A 365 -17.71 -8.61 17.92
CA THR A 365 -18.42 -9.69 18.63
C THR A 365 -18.69 -10.89 17.72
N LYS A 366 -19.02 -10.69 16.44
CA LYS A 366 -19.15 -11.79 15.45
C LYS A 366 -17.81 -12.50 15.25
N ALA A 367 -16.72 -11.75 15.11
CA ALA A 367 -15.38 -12.31 14.97
C ALA A 367 -14.95 -13.10 16.20
N LEU A 368 -15.19 -12.58 17.41
CA LEU A 368 -14.90 -13.28 18.67
C LEU A 368 -15.63 -14.61 18.79
N LYS A 369 -16.90 -14.66 18.36
CA LYS A 369 -17.79 -15.84 18.50
C LYS A 369 -17.73 -16.81 17.30
N LEU A 370 -16.89 -16.53 16.30
CA LEU A 370 -16.80 -17.36 15.09
C LEU A 370 -16.32 -18.77 15.45
N SER A 371 -17.06 -19.79 14.99
CA SER A 371 -16.66 -21.18 15.20
C SER A 371 -15.36 -21.51 14.44
N LYS A 372 -14.59 -22.45 14.96
CA LYS A 372 -13.33 -22.90 14.34
C LYS A 372 -13.51 -23.33 12.87
N THR A 373 -14.58 -24.06 12.59
CA THR A 373 -14.89 -24.51 11.21
C THR A 373 -15.11 -23.34 10.28
N LYS A 374 -15.98 -22.40 10.65
CA LYS A 374 -16.25 -21.21 9.82
C LYS A 374 -15.02 -20.30 9.68
N TYR A 375 -14.18 -20.23 10.73
CA TYR A 375 -12.91 -19.53 10.64
C TYR A 375 -11.99 -20.14 9.57
N GLN A 376 -11.86 -21.48 9.58
CA GLN A 376 -11.04 -22.21 8.61
C GLN A 376 -11.57 -22.07 7.17
N GLU A 377 -12.88 -22.11 6.97
CA GLU A 377 -13.52 -21.88 5.68
C GLU A 377 -13.22 -20.46 5.16
N MET A 378 -13.38 -19.45 6.03
CA MET A 378 -13.10 -18.05 5.69
C MET A 378 -11.61 -17.82 5.38
N SER A 379 -10.72 -18.39 6.20
CA SER A 379 -9.27 -18.36 6.00
C SER A 379 -8.87 -18.96 4.65
N LYS A 380 -9.38 -20.15 4.33
CA LYS A 380 -9.12 -20.82 3.05
C LYS A 380 -9.63 -20.00 1.87
N ALA A 381 -10.85 -19.50 1.96
CA ALA A 381 -11.43 -18.67 0.91
C ALA A 381 -10.64 -17.37 0.68
N GLY A 382 -10.11 -16.75 1.75
CA GLY A 382 -9.25 -15.57 1.65
C GLY A 382 -7.92 -15.86 0.94
N MET A 383 -7.29 -16.98 1.26
CA MET A 383 -6.06 -17.42 0.56
C MET A 383 -6.32 -17.71 -0.92
N GLU A 384 -7.41 -18.41 -1.25
CA GLU A 384 -7.81 -18.67 -2.63
C GLU A 384 -8.06 -17.37 -3.39
N HIS A 385 -8.68 -16.37 -2.75
CA HIS A 385 -8.89 -15.04 -3.32
C HIS A 385 -7.59 -14.33 -3.65
N VAL A 386 -6.60 -14.37 -2.74
CA VAL A 386 -5.26 -13.80 -2.98
C VAL A 386 -4.58 -14.50 -4.15
N LEU A 387 -4.55 -15.83 -4.16
CA LEU A 387 -3.93 -16.60 -5.23
C LEU A 387 -4.57 -16.36 -6.60
N THR A 388 -5.86 -16.06 -6.64
CA THR A 388 -6.59 -15.84 -7.90
C THR A 388 -6.48 -14.39 -8.40
N ASN A 389 -6.47 -13.40 -7.50
CA ASN A 389 -6.64 -11.99 -7.89
C ASN A 389 -5.40 -11.13 -7.60
N TYR A 390 -4.50 -11.60 -6.74
CA TYR A 390 -3.31 -10.87 -6.28
C TYR A 390 -2.07 -11.76 -6.29
N ASN A 391 -2.02 -12.69 -7.23
CA ASN A 391 -0.90 -13.61 -7.39
C ASN A 391 0.38 -12.83 -7.68
N PHE A 392 1.48 -13.14 -6.98
CA PHE A 392 2.71 -12.39 -7.10
C PHE A 392 3.42 -12.61 -8.45
N GLU A 393 3.37 -13.82 -8.99
CA GLU A 393 3.93 -14.13 -10.30
C GLU A 393 3.13 -13.43 -11.42
N ASP A 394 1.81 -13.40 -11.32
CA ASP A 394 0.96 -12.65 -12.25
C ASP A 394 1.25 -11.14 -12.17
N TYR A 395 1.47 -10.60 -10.97
CA TYR A 395 1.89 -9.20 -10.79
C TYR A 395 3.21 -8.92 -11.51
N GLU A 396 4.24 -9.76 -11.33
CA GLU A 396 5.53 -9.61 -12.02
C GLU A 396 5.34 -9.66 -13.54
N ASN A 397 4.60 -10.65 -14.06
CA ASN A 397 4.32 -10.81 -15.48
C ASN A 397 3.52 -9.65 -16.07
N ASN A 398 2.52 -9.16 -15.36
CA ASN A 398 1.69 -8.03 -15.78
C ASN A 398 2.52 -6.73 -15.87
N TRP A 399 3.47 -6.49 -14.96
CA TRP A 399 4.38 -5.36 -15.10
C TRP A 399 5.25 -5.47 -16.33
N VAL A 400 5.83 -6.65 -16.60
CA VAL A 400 6.63 -6.88 -17.81
C VAL A 400 5.80 -6.61 -19.06
N GLN A 401 4.61 -7.16 -19.14
CA GLN A 401 3.70 -6.97 -20.29
C GLN A 401 3.27 -5.51 -20.44
N THR A 402 2.99 -4.82 -19.34
CA THR A 402 2.57 -3.40 -19.37
C THR A 402 3.68 -2.53 -19.90
N ILE A 403 4.90 -2.67 -19.41
CA ILE A 403 6.05 -1.86 -19.86
C ILE A 403 6.42 -2.19 -21.32
N ASP A 404 6.42 -3.48 -21.69
CA ASP A 404 6.64 -3.90 -23.09
C ASP A 404 5.61 -3.24 -24.02
N ARG A 405 4.31 -3.35 -23.68
CA ARG A 405 3.21 -2.75 -24.45
C ARG A 405 3.34 -1.22 -24.58
N VAL A 406 3.66 -0.54 -23.50
CA VAL A 406 3.81 0.94 -23.51
C VAL A 406 4.96 1.35 -24.42
N ILE A 407 6.12 0.68 -24.35
CA ILE A 407 7.27 0.98 -25.22
C ILE A 407 6.95 0.62 -26.69
N GLU A 408 6.28 -0.49 -26.95
CA GLU A 408 5.88 -0.90 -28.30
C GLU A 408 4.89 0.11 -28.92
N THR A 409 3.89 0.51 -28.13
CA THR A 409 2.84 1.44 -28.61
C THR A 409 3.37 2.86 -28.80
N ASN A 410 4.13 3.37 -27.83
CA ASN A 410 4.52 4.79 -27.78
C ASN A 410 5.97 5.06 -28.23
N GLY A 411 6.74 4.00 -28.50
CA GLY A 411 8.17 4.12 -28.79
C GLY A 411 9.01 4.44 -27.56
N SER A 412 10.24 4.81 -27.80
CA SER A 412 11.23 5.20 -26.76
C SER A 412 12.11 6.32 -27.30
N TRP A 413 13.21 6.65 -26.67
CA TRP A 413 14.04 7.83 -26.97
C TRP A 413 14.22 8.15 -28.48
N GLU A 414 14.54 7.18 -29.31
CA GLU A 414 14.79 7.40 -30.75
C GLU A 414 13.58 7.07 -31.63
N THR A 415 12.59 6.45 -31.08
CA THR A 415 11.43 5.90 -31.81
C THR A 415 10.10 6.41 -31.26
N ARG A 416 10.15 7.53 -30.51
CA ARG A 416 8.97 8.12 -29.86
C ARG A 416 7.87 8.42 -30.88
N LYS A 417 6.66 8.00 -30.57
CA LYS A 417 5.44 8.20 -31.37
C LYS A 417 4.23 8.38 -30.46
N GLY A 418 3.12 8.84 -31.01
CA GLY A 418 1.88 9.00 -30.26
C GLY A 418 1.80 10.23 -29.35
N HIS A 419 2.80 11.12 -29.39
CA HIS A 419 2.77 12.41 -28.71
C HIS A 419 3.21 13.51 -29.68
N GLU A 420 2.35 14.49 -29.90
CA GLU A 420 2.68 15.70 -30.65
C GLU A 420 3.09 16.80 -29.66
N LYS A 421 4.30 17.29 -29.80
CA LYS A 421 4.81 18.38 -28.97
C LYS A 421 3.99 19.63 -29.23
N TRP A 422 3.28 20.14 -28.24
CA TRP A 422 2.58 21.41 -28.34
C TRP A 422 3.52 22.58 -28.11
N HIS A 423 3.22 23.71 -28.75
CA HIS A 423 3.97 24.95 -28.65
C HIS A 423 3.04 26.07 -28.19
N LEU A 424 3.53 26.90 -27.28
CA LEU A 424 2.83 28.12 -26.91
C LEU A 424 2.93 29.09 -28.12
N MET A 425 1.78 29.54 -28.62
CA MET A 425 1.73 30.65 -29.59
C MET A 425 1.29 31.91 -28.87
N GLU A 426 2.14 32.96 -28.95
CA GLU A 426 1.73 34.27 -28.50
C GLU A 426 0.79 34.85 -29.54
N VAL A 427 -0.45 35.11 -29.19
CA VAL A 427 -1.42 35.76 -30.09
C VAL A 427 -1.39 37.26 -29.75
N ALA A 428 -0.88 38.04 -30.67
CA ALA A 428 -0.80 39.50 -30.55
C ALA A 428 -2.20 40.18 -30.60
#